data_a23fa403b6db81758c22b3645b12eef8
#
_entry.id   a23fa403b6db81758c22b3645b12eef8
#
_cell.length_a   1.000
_cell.length_b   1.000
_cell.length_c   1.000
_cell.angle_alpha   90.00
_cell.angle_beta   90.00
_cell.angle_gamma   90.00
#
_symmetry.space_group_name_H-M   'P 1'
#
loop_
_entity.id
_entity.type
_entity.pdbx_description
1 polymer ?
#
loop_
_entity_poly.entity_id
_entity_poly.type
_entity_poly.pdbx_seq_one_letter_code
_entity_poly.pdbx_strand_id
1 'polypeptide(L)'
;MQEFLIYFNMGLKHVLDITAYDHVVFLIALLIPYTFKDWKRVFLLVSLFTLGHTFALILSVFGVVSISVTVVEFLIPITILITALYHLFTASKSAKKDTISFAAMVTVCFGLIHGLGFSNYFNTIMVGSGMTKLVPLLEFALGIEAAQLIVVLAVLLIAYILQTFFRFSKRDWALVLSGCIIGVVLPMILHSEIFK
;
A
#
# COMPACT_ATOMS: atom_id res chain seq x y z
N MET A 1 -21.36 18.28 2.02
CA MET A 1 -20.49 17.97 3.20
C MET A 1 -20.73 16.57 3.75
N GLN A 2 -21.95 16.08 3.88
CA GLN A 2 -22.22 14.69 4.37
C GLN A 2 -21.71 13.63 3.39
N GLU A 3 -21.90 13.80 2.09
CA GLU A 3 -21.40 12.84 1.06
C GLU A 3 -19.87 12.75 1.05
N PHE A 4 -19.16 13.89 1.12
CA PHE A 4 -17.71 13.90 1.26
C PHE A 4 -17.23 13.03 2.43
N LEU A 5 -17.82 13.20 3.61
CA LEU A 5 -17.43 12.44 4.79
C LEU A 5 -17.68 10.93 4.64
N ILE A 6 -18.71 10.53 3.89
CA ILE A 6 -19.00 9.11 3.63
C ILE A 6 -17.85 8.48 2.83
N TYR A 7 -17.50 9.05 1.69
CA TYR A 7 -16.46 8.47 0.82
C TYR A 7 -15.05 8.63 1.39
N PHE A 8 -14.77 9.75 2.04
CA PHE A 8 -13.52 9.95 2.77
C PHE A 8 -13.33 8.90 3.88
N ASN A 9 -14.35 8.70 4.73
CA ASN A 9 -14.30 7.69 5.79
C ASN A 9 -14.22 6.26 5.22
N MET A 10 -14.83 6.01 4.07
CA MET A 10 -14.71 4.72 3.39
C MET A 10 -13.27 4.47 2.95
N GLY A 11 -12.59 5.45 2.34
CA GLY A 11 -11.18 5.36 1.98
C GLY A 11 -10.27 5.17 3.19
N LEU A 12 -10.54 5.90 4.25
CA LEU A 12 -9.80 5.80 5.50
C LEU A 12 -9.94 4.39 6.13
N LYS A 13 -11.16 3.87 6.21
CA LYS A 13 -11.42 2.53 6.74
C LYS A 13 -10.84 1.44 5.84
N HIS A 14 -10.86 1.61 4.52
CA HIS A 14 -10.32 0.65 3.57
C HIS A 14 -8.83 0.33 3.83
N VAL A 15 -8.01 1.34 4.11
CA VAL A 15 -6.58 1.14 4.42
C VAL A 15 -6.36 0.63 5.84
N LEU A 16 -7.19 1.08 6.81
CA LEU A 16 -7.06 0.74 8.22
C LEU A 16 -7.86 -0.51 8.64
N ASP A 17 -8.44 -1.22 7.68
CA ASP A 17 -9.20 -2.45 7.96
C ASP A 17 -8.26 -3.54 8.45
N ILE A 18 -8.53 -4.02 9.67
CA ILE A 18 -7.73 -5.08 10.30
C ILE A 18 -7.95 -6.43 9.59
N THR A 19 -9.06 -6.60 8.88
CA THR A 19 -9.37 -7.84 8.14
C THR A 19 -8.74 -7.86 6.76
N ALA A 20 -8.44 -6.69 6.19
CA ALA A 20 -7.79 -6.49 4.90
C ALA A 20 -6.48 -5.69 5.08
N TYR A 21 -5.56 -6.25 5.84
CA TYR A 21 -4.33 -5.59 6.30
C TYR A 21 -3.21 -5.50 5.26
N ASP A 22 -3.45 -5.89 4.03
CA ASP A 22 -2.50 -5.86 2.91
C ASP A 22 -1.88 -4.48 2.68
N HIS A 23 -2.68 -3.40 2.72
CA HIS A 23 -2.20 -2.03 2.62
C HIS A 23 -1.23 -1.66 3.74
N VAL A 24 -1.56 -2.03 4.98
CA VAL A 24 -0.71 -1.75 6.14
C VAL A 24 0.60 -2.52 6.03
N VAL A 25 0.54 -3.80 5.67
CA VAL A 25 1.74 -4.66 5.51
C VAL A 25 2.60 -4.17 4.34
N PHE A 26 1.99 -3.74 3.23
CA PHE A 26 2.70 -3.12 2.12
C PHE A 26 3.42 -1.83 2.54
N LEU A 27 2.71 -0.94 3.25
CA LEU A 27 3.31 0.32 3.74
C LEU A 27 4.47 0.05 4.70
N ILE A 28 4.35 -0.93 5.60
CA ILE A 28 5.45 -1.34 6.48
C ILE A 28 6.64 -1.81 5.62
N ALA A 29 6.39 -2.66 4.61
CA ALA A 29 7.45 -3.13 3.70
C ALA A 29 8.13 -1.97 2.96
N LEU A 30 7.34 -1.03 2.41
CA LEU A 30 7.84 0.13 1.70
C LEU A 30 8.72 1.02 2.59
N LEU A 31 8.38 1.13 3.88
CA LEU A 31 9.02 2.04 4.82
C LEU A 31 10.29 1.49 5.49
N ILE A 32 10.62 0.21 5.31
CA ILE A 32 11.79 -0.44 5.93
C ILE A 32 13.08 0.39 5.82
N PRO A 33 13.47 0.95 4.64
CA PRO A 33 14.73 1.67 4.48
C PRO A 33 14.69 3.12 4.94
N TYR A 34 13.51 3.67 5.27
CA TYR A 34 13.32 5.10 5.50
C TYR A 34 13.29 5.46 6.98
N THR A 35 13.59 6.74 7.24
CA THR A 35 13.55 7.37 8.58
C THR A 35 12.82 8.71 8.48
N PHE A 36 12.57 9.39 9.60
CA PHE A 36 11.97 10.74 9.59
C PHE A 36 12.74 11.76 8.73
N LYS A 37 14.06 11.56 8.51
CA LYS A 37 14.83 12.45 7.64
C LYS A 37 14.41 12.34 6.17
N ASP A 38 13.81 11.23 5.79
CA ASP A 38 13.40 10.90 4.43
C ASP A 38 11.93 11.27 4.14
N TRP A 39 11.28 12.06 5.03
CA TRP A 39 9.85 12.32 5.00
C TRP A 39 9.31 12.80 3.64
N LYS A 40 10.06 13.65 2.92
CA LYS A 40 9.67 14.12 1.58
C LYS A 40 9.60 12.98 0.57
N ARG A 41 10.56 12.06 0.65
CA ARG A 41 10.63 10.88 -0.22
C ARG A 41 9.51 9.90 0.12
N VAL A 42 9.27 9.67 1.40
CA VAL A 42 8.18 8.81 1.87
C VAL A 42 6.83 9.38 1.44
N PHE A 43 6.59 10.66 1.65
CA PHE A 43 5.36 11.33 1.19
C PHE A 43 5.16 11.17 -0.32
N LEU A 44 6.19 11.43 -1.13
CA LEU A 44 6.11 11.24 -2.58
C LEU A 44 5.74 9.79 -2.96
N LEU A 45 6.37 8.79 -2.33
CA LEU A 45 6.08 7.39 -2.63
C LEU A 45 4.65 7.00 -2.25
N VAL A 46 4.18 7.44 -1.10
CA VAL A 46 2.80 7.20 -0.63
C VAL A 46 1.79 7.83 -1.59
N SER A 47 1.99 9.10 -1.96
CA SER A 47 1.12 9.78 -2.93
C SER A 47 1.16 9.13 -4.32
N LEU A 48 2.30 8.63 -4.76
CA LEU A 48 2.40 7.89 -6.02
C LEU A 48 1.64 6.57 -5.97
N PHE A 49 1.64 5.88 -4.81
CA PHE A 49 0.81 4.69 -4.62
C PHE A 49 -0.68 5.05 -4.71
N THR A 50 -1.13 6.10 -4.00
CA THR A 50 -2.52 6.57 -4.05
C THR A 50 -2.92 6.95 -5.48
N LEU A 51 -2.06 7.64 -6.23
CA LEU A 51 -2.31 7.99 -7.62
C LEU A 51 -2.47 6.75 -8.50
N GLY A 52 -1.58 5.76 -8.37
CA GLY A 52 -1.68 4.48 -9.09
C GLY A 52 -2.97 3.74 -8.75
N HIS A 53 -3.29 3.65 -7.46
CA HIS A 53 -4.51 3.01 -6.94
C HIS A 53 -5.77 3.69 -7.49
N THR A 54 -5.85 5.00 -7.39
CA THR A 54 -6.99 5.78 -7.86
C THR A 54 -7.14 5.69 -9.38
N PHE A 55 -6.04 5.73 -10.12
CA PHE A 55 -6.06 5.57 -11.57
C PHE A 55 -6.59 4.21 -12.01
N ALA A 56 -6.12 3.14 -11.38
CA ALA A 56 -6.61 1.78 -11.64
C ALA A 56 -8.11 1.64 -11.31
N LEU A 57 -8.54 2.23 -10.19
CA LEU A 57 -9.94 2.23 -9.79
C LEU A 57 -10.81 3.00 -10.80
N ILE A 58 -10.36 4.15 -11.30
CA ILE A 58 -11.02 4.90 -12.38
C ILE A 58 -11.17 4.02 -13.62
N LEU A 59 -10.08 3.43 -14.11
CA LEU A 59 -10.13 2.58 -15.30
C LEU A 59 -11.13 1.43 -15.16
N SER A 60 -11.19 0.81 -13.99
CA SER A 60 -12.12 -0.29 -13.73
C SER A 60 -13.56 0.18 -13.59
N VAL A 61 -13.82 1.29 -12.89
CA VAL A 61 -15.17 1.86 -12.71
C VAL A 61 -15.78 2.30 -14.04
N PHE A 62 -14.94 2.77 -14.97
CA PHE A 62 -15.38 3.13 -16.33
C PHE A 62 -15.40 1.95 -17.31
N GLY A 63 -15.10 0.73 -16.84
CA GLY A 63 -15.15 -0.48 -17.66
C GLY A 63 -14.03 -0.61 -18.70
N VAL A 64 -12.97 0.20 -18.58
CA VAL A 64 -11.81 0.15 -19.50
C VAL A 64 -10.95 -1.07 -19.21
N VAL A 65 -10.83 -1.45 -17.94
CA VAL A 65 -10.07 -2.61 -17.47
C VAL A 65 -10.95 -3.47 -16.57
N SER A 66 -11.00 -4.77 -16.85
CA SER A 66 -11.66 -5.76 -16.01
C SER A 66 -10.70 -6.93 -15.78
N ILE A 67 -10.32 -7.13 -14.54
CA ILE A 67 -9.45 -8.24 -14.11
C ILE A 67 -10.19 -9.04 -13.04
N SER A 68 -10.01 -10.35 -13.04
CA SER A 68 -10.57 -11.22 -12.02
C SER A 68 -10.06 -10.82 -10.63
N VAL A 69 -10.98 -10.67 -9.67
CA VAL A 69 -10.64 -10.38 -8.26
C VAL A 69 -9.65 -11.40 -7.73
N THR A 70 -9.85 -12.67 -8.00
CA THR A 70 -8.96 -13.77 -7.57
C THR A 70 -7.52 -13.56 -8.02
N VAL A 71 -7.31 -13.09 -9.25
CA VAL A 71 -5.97 -12.81 -9.77
C VAL A 71 -5.35 -11.62 -9.02
N VAL A 72 -6.11 -10.56 -8.78
CA VAL A 72 -5.61 -9.37 -8.08
C VAL A 72 -5.30 -9.70 -6.62
N GLU A 73 -6.19 -10.40 -5.92
CA GLU A 73 -5.99 -10.84 -4.54
C GLU A 73 -4.76 -11.75 -4.38
N PHE A 74 -4.39 -12.49 -5.41
CA PHE A 74 -3.14 -13.25 -5.45
C PHE A 74 -1.91 -12.35 -5.71
N LEU A 75 -2.03 -11.38 -6.62
CA LEU A 75 -0.91 -10.49 -6.98
C LEU A 75 -0.52 -9.54 -5.85
N ILE A 76 -1.48 -9.09 -5.03
CA ILE A 76 -1.22 -8.20 -3.90
C ILE A 76 -0.16 -8.78 -2.95
N PRO A 77 -0.34 -9.95 -2.33
CA PRO A 77 0.66 -10.52 -1.44
C PRO A 77 1.98 -10.88 -2.17
N ILE A 78 1.95 -11.22 -3.45
CA ILE A 78 3.18 -11.43 -4.24
C ILE A 78 4.01 -10.14 -4.30
N THR A 79 3.38 -9.00 -4.55
CA THR A 79 4.11 -7.72 -4.63
C THR A 79 4.70 -7.30 -3.28
N ILE A 80 3.99 -7.57 -2.18
CA ILE A 80 4.50 -7.35 -0.82
C ILE A 80 5.68 -8.28 -0.53
N LEU A 81 5.57 -9.57 -0.90
CA LEU A 81 6.65 -10.54 -0.74
C LEU A 81 7.92 -10.13 -1.47
N ILE A 82 7.80 -9.69 -2.72
CA ILE A 82 8.93 -9.20 -3.52
C ILE A 82 9.60 -8.02 -2.82
N THR A 83 8.84 -7.07 -2.30
CA THR A 83 9.36 -5.91 -1.59
C THR A 83 10.10 -6.32 -0.31
N ALA A 84 9.51 -7.24 0.49
CA ALA A 84 10.13 -7.73 1.71
C ALA A 84 11.42 -8.53 1.43
N LEU A 85 11.44 -9.39 0.42
CA LEU A 85 12.63 -10.12 -0.02
C LEU A 85 13.73 -9.17 -0.50
N TYR A 86 13.37 -8.14 -1.28
CA TYR A 86 14.33 -7.13 -1.72
C TYR A 86 15.03 -6.48 -0.52
N HIS A 87 14.28 -6.06 0.51
CA HIS A 87 14.86 -5.46 1.71
C HIS A 87 15.65 -6.47 2.55
N LEU A 88 15.20 -7.72 2.63
CA LEU A 88 15.93 -8.78 3.32
C LEU A 88 17.33 -8.99 2.73
N PHE A 89 17.43 -9.11 1.40
CA PHE A 89 18.69 -9.36 0.71
C PHE A 89 19.59 -8.12 0.57
N THR A 90 19.02 -6.92 0.72
CA THR A 90 19.77 -5.66 0.62
C THR A 90 20.12 -5.07 1.97
N ALA A 91 19.60 -5.60 3.08
CA ALA A 91 19.80 -5.09 4.44
C ALA A 91 21.28 -4.95 4.86
N SER A 92 22.16 -5.79 4.31
CA SER A 92 23.62 -5.78 4.59
C SER A 92 24.43 -4.96 3.59
N LYS A 93 23.83 -4.51 2.48
CA LYS A 93 24.54 -3.74 1.46
C LYS A 93 24.48 -2.27 1.88
N SER A 94 25.64 -1.60 1.84
CA SER A 94 25.68 -0.13 1.95
C SER A 94 24.67 0.43 0.94
N ALA A 95 23.73 1.21 1.42
CA ALA A 95 22.68 1.78 0.58
C ALA A 95 23.34 2.58 -0.55
N LYS A 96 23.55 1.94 -1.70
CA LYS A 96 23.62 2.67 -2.96
C LYS A 96 22.31 3.45 -2.99
N LYS A 97 22.40 4.77 -3.22
CA LYS A 97 21.23 5.63 -3.45
C LYS A 97 20.35 4.93 -4.49
N ASP A 98 19.35 4.18 -4.00
CA ASP A 98 18.34 3.67 -4.89
C ASP A 98 17.78 4.88 -5.61
N THR A 99 17.84 4.85 -6.92
CA THR A 99 17.36 5.97 -7.72
C THR A 99 15.88 6.09 -7.39
N ILE A 100 15.47 7.22 -6.87
CA ILE A 100 14.07 7.51 -6.49
C ILE A 100 13.08 7.06 -7.58
N SER A 101 13.55 7.10 -8.82
CA SER A 101 12.84 6.68 -10.03
C SER A 101 12.42 5.20 -10.00
N PHE A 102 13.30 4.29 -9.54
CA PHE A 102 12.96 2.86 -9.47
C PHE A 102 11.93 2.59 -8.37
N ALA A 103 12.14 3.12 -7.16
CA ALA A 103 11.19 2.98 -6.07
C ALA A 103 9.82 3.56 -6.43
N ALA A 104 9.80 4.73 -7.09
CA ALA A 104 8.58 5.38 -7.56
C ALA A 104 7.84 4.52 -8.59
N MET A 105 8.55 3.96 -9.59
CA MET A 105 7.94 3.08 -10.59
C MET A 105 7.30 1.84 -9.94
N VAL A 106 8.04 1.18 -9.05
CA VAL A 106 7.54 -0.01 -8.32
C VAL A 106 6.30 0.36 -7.50
N THR A 107 6.34 1.49 -6.80
CA THR A 107 5.21 1.94 -5.95
C THR A 107 3.96 2.23 -6.79
N VAL A 108 4.10 2.88 -7.96
CA VAL A 108 2.97 3.11 -8.88
C VAL A 108 2.40 1.79 -9.40
N CYS A 109 3.27 0.84 -9.82
CA CYS A 109 2.82 -0.48 -10.27
C CYS A 109 2.03 -1.23 -9.18
N PHE A 110 2.49 -1.15 -7.93
CA PHE A 110 1.79 -1.76 -6.80
C PHE A 110 0.47 -1.06 -6.51
N GLY A 111 0.44 0.27 -6.58
CA GLY A 111 -0.80 1.03 -6.48
C GLY A 111 -1.84 0.60 -7.52
N LEU A 112 -1.41 0.43 -8.78
CA LEU A 112 -2.30 -0.06 -9.85
C LEU A 112 -2.91 -1.42 -9.50
N ILE A 113 -2.11 -2.38 -9.04
CA ILE A 113 -2.59 -3.73 -8.67
C ILE A 113 -3.61 -3.62 -7.52
N HIS A 114 -3.29 -2.89 -6.45
CA HIS A 114 -4.19 -2.73 -5.30
C HIS A 114 -5.51 -2.05 -5.68
N GLY A 115 -5.46 -1.02 -6.54
CA GLY A 115 -6.67 -0.32 -7.00
C GLY A 115 -7.62 -1.20 -7.79
N LEU A 116 -7.10 -2.15 -8.57
CA LEU A 116 -7.93 -3.12 -9.29
C LEU A 116 -8.64 -4.09 -8.32
N GLY A 117 -8.04 -4.42 -7.19
CA GLY A 117 -8.65 -5.31 -6.18
C GLY A 117 -9.94 -4.73 -5.57
N PHE A 118 -9.98 -3.44 -5.33
CA PHE A 118 -11.13 -2.79 -4.70
C PHE A 118 -12.25 -2.41 -5.69
N SER A 119 -11.99 -2.47 -6.98
CA SER A 119 -12.86 -1.92 -8.03
C SER A 119 -14.27 -2.54 -8.05
N ASN A 120 -14.39 -3.86 -7.85
CA ASN A 120 -15.69 -4.54 -7.85
C ASN A 120 -16.56 -4.13 -6.67
N TYR A 121 -15.96 -4.04 -5.47
CA TYR A 121 -16.67 -3.55 -4.29
C TYR A 121 -17.14 -2.10 -4.49
N PHE A 122 -16.27 -1.24 -5.00
CA PHE A 122 -16.59 0.15 -5.26
C PHE A 122 -17.73 0.30 -6.28
N ASN A 123 -17.74 -0.49 -7.34
CA ASN A 123 -18.83 -0.50 -8.32
C ASN A 123 -20.18 -0.92 -7.73
N THR A 124 -20.18 -1.81 -6.73
CA THR A 124 -21.41 -2.30 -6.09
C THR A 124 -22.04 -1.24 -5.20
N ILE A 125 -21.24 -0.40 -4.53
CA ILE A 125 -21.74 0.60 -3.58
C ILE A 125 -22.04 1.96 -4.23
N MET A 126 -21.45 2.23 -5.41
CA MET A 126 -21.64 3.49 -6.11
C MET A 126 -22.89 3.50 -6.95
N VAL A 127 -23.84 4.34 -6.55
CA VAL A 127 -25.05 4.62 -7.32
C VAL A 127 -24.74 5.70 -8.36
N GLY A 128 -25.10 5.46 -9.63
CA GLY A 128 -24.90 6.41 -10.72
C GLY A 128 -24.04 5.85 -11.86
N SER A 129 -23.89 6.61 -12.91
CA SER A 129 -23.10 6.21 -14.10
C SER A 129 -22.17 7.32 -14.57
N GLY A 130 -21.04 6.92 -15.15
CA GLY A 130 -20.13 7.85 -15.82
C GLY A 130 -19.50 8.89 -14.88
N MET A 131 -19.52 10.15 -15.29
CA MET A 131 -18.82 11.27 -14.63
C MET A 131 -19.29 11.57 -13.21
N THR A 132 -20.49 11.14 -12.82
CA THR A 132 -21.00 11.34 -11.44
C THR A 132 -20.18 10.56 -10.40
N LYS A 133 -19.44 9.53 -10.81
CA LYS A 133 -18.58 8.72 -9.93
C LYS A 133 -17.21 9.34 -9.66
N LEU A 134 -16.78 10.36 -10.42
CA LEU A 134 -15.44 10.93 -10.26
C LEU A 134 -15.23 11.65 -8.93
N VAL A 135 -16.20 12.47 -8.50
CA VAL A 135 -16.07 13.22 -7.24
C VAL A 135 -15.96 12.26 -6.05
N PRO A 136 -16.88 11.29 -5.87
CA PRO A 136 -16.74 10.24 -4.85
C PRO A 136 -15.41 9.48 -4.90
N LEU A 137 -14.89 9.17 -6.10
CA LEU A 137 -13.59 8.52 -6.24
C LEU A 137 -12.44 9.36 -5.69
N LEU A 138 -12.45 10.66 -5.96
CA LEU A 138 -11.44 11.59 -5.43
C LEU A 138 -11.55 11.75 -3.91
N GLU A 139 -12.78 11.82 -3.39
CA GLU A 139 -13.03 11.88 -1.95
C GLU A 139 -12.54 10.61 -1.23
N PHE A 140 -12.79 9.45 -1.84
CA PHE A 140 -12.27 8.16 -1.38
C PHE A 140 -10.73 8.12 -1.41
N ALA A 141 -10.10 8.61 -2.50
CA ALA A 141 -8.64 8.69 -2.63
C ALA A 141 -8.01 9.57 -1.54
N LEU A 142 -8.63 10.69 -1.20
CA LEU A 142 -8.20 11.54 -0.08
C LEU A 142 -8.26 10.79 1.26
N GLY A 143 -9.27 9.96 1.47
CA GLY A 143 -9.38 9.09 2.64
C GLY A 143 -8.27 8.05 2.69
N ILE A 144 -7.93 7.42 1.56
CA ILE A 144 -6.79 6.50 1.43
C ILE A 144 -5.49 7.22 1.82
N GLU A 145 -5.22 8.38 1.21
CA GLU A 145 -3.99 9.15 1.48
C GLU A 145 -3.87 9.50 2.96
N ALA A 146 -4.95 9.98 3.58
CA ALA A 146 -4.97 10.31 5.01
C ALA A 146 -4.66 9.09 5.88
N ALA A 147 -5.26 7.94 5.61
CA ALA A 147 -5.00 6.69 6.32
C ALA A 147 -3.55 6.22 6.18
N GLN A 148 -3.01 6.29 4.96
CA GLN A 148 -1.61 5.93 4.70
C GLN A 148 -0.64 6.82 5.48
N LEU A 149 -0.90 8.13 5.56
CA LEU A 149 -0.07 9.05 6.35
C LEU A 149 -0.11 8.71 7.85
N ILE A 150 -1.26 8.25 8.38
CA ILE A 150 -1.37 7.77 9.76
C ILE A 150 -0.47 6.53 9.96
N VAL A 151 -0.54 5.55 9.06
CA VAL A 151 0.30 4.34 9.13
C VAL A 151 1.78 4.70 9.01
N VAL A 152 2.15 5.56 8.06
CA VAL A 152 3.51 6.06 7.87
C VAL A 152 4.06 6.68 9.15
N LEU A 153 3.28 7.58 9.76
CA LEU A 153 3.68 8.24 11.00
C LEU A 153 3.92 7.22 12.12
N ALA A 154 3.01 6.26 12.28
CA ALA A 154 3.12 5.20 13.28
C ALA A 154 4.38 4.35 13.07
N VAL A 155 4.63 3.89 11.84
CA VAL A 155 5.79 3.04 11.50
C VAL A 155 7.10 3.81 11.70
N LEU A 156 7.20 5.06 11.24
CA LEU A 156 8.39 5.88 11.43
C LEU A 156 8.64 6.21 12.89
N LEU A 157 7.59 6.39 13.70
CA LEU A 157 7.70 6.63 15.15
C LEU A 157 8.24 5.37 15.85
N ILE A 158 7.69 4.19 15.54
CA ILE A 158 8.17 2.91 16.07
C ILE A 158 9.64 2.70 15.69
N ALA A 159 9.98 2.91 14.41
CA ALA A 159 11.35 2.80 13.93
C ALA A 159 12.29 3.75 14.69
N TYR A 160 11.88 5.00 14.91
CA TYR A 160 12.65 5.98 15.67
C TYR A 160 12.87 5.55 17.13
N ILE A 161 11.82 5.09 17.80
CA ILE A 161 11.90 4.62 19.19
C ILE A 161 12.85 3.44 19.30
N LEU A 162 12.70 2.41 18.46
CA LEU A 162 13.52 1.21 18.50
C LEU A 162 15.00 1.50 18.18
N GLN A 163 15.26 2.35 17.18
CA GLN A 163 16.63 2.68 16.79
C GLN A 163 17.32 3.61 17.80
N THR A 164 16.57 4.55 18.43
CA THR A 164 17.14 5.53 19.34
C THR A 164 17.29 5.00 20.77
N PHE A 165 16.24 4.42 21.34
CA PHE A 165 16.22 3.98 22.73
C PHE A 165 16.74 2.55 22.90
N PHE A 166 16.38 1.64 21.99
CA PHE A 166 16.80 0.24 22.06
C PHE A 166 18.06 -0.05 21.25
N ARG A 167 18.63 0.97 20.58
CA ARG A 167 19.85 0.86 19.77
C ARG A 167 19.77 -0.22 18.68
N PHE A 168 18.57 -0.49 18.18
CA PHE A 168 18.38 -1.38 17.05
C PHE A 168 19.10 -0.83 15.83
N SER A 169 19.95 -1.64 15.20
CA SER A 169 20.60 -1.18 13.98
C SER A 169 19.59 -1.14 12.81
N LYS A 170 19.86 -0.28 11.81
CA LYS A 170 19.03 -0.25 10.59
C LYS A 170 18.96 -1.61 9.89
N ARG A 171 20.06 -2.38 9.98
CA ARG A 171 20.12 -3.73 9.42
C ARG A 171 19.19 -4.66 10.17
N ASP A 172 19.25 -4.68 11.50
CA ASP A 172 18.40 -5.56 12.31
C ASP A 172 16.93 -5.22 12.14
N TRP A 173 16.60 -3.92 12.08
CA TRP A 173 15.26 -3.44 11.74
C TRP A 173 14.78 -4.00 10.40
N ALA A 174 15.60 -3.89 9.34
CA ALA A 174 15.25 -4.41 8.03
C ALA A 174 15.08 -5.93 8.03
N LEU A 175 15.98 -6.68 8.68
CA LEU A 175 15.91 -8.13 8.73
C LEU A 175 14.66 -8.60 9.50
N VAL A 176 14.40 -8.03 10.68
CA VAL A 176 13.25 -8.41 11.52
C VAL A 176 11.94 -8.12 10.81
N LEU A 177 11.77 -6.88 10.31
CA LEU A 177 10.51 -6.53 9.62
C LEU A 177 10.30 -7.34 8.35
N SER A 178 11.34 -7.49 7.52
CA SER A 178 11.21 -8.32 6.32
C SER A 178 10.82 -9.76 6.66
N GLY A 179 11.44 -10.35 7.71
CA GLY A 179 11.09 -11.68 8.17
C GLY A 179 9.64 -11.78 8.66
N CYS A 180 9.18 -10.81 9.46
CA CYS A 180 7.79 -10.75 9.93
C CYS A 180 6.81 -10.63 8.77
N ILE A 181 7.08 -9.75 7.80
CA ILE A 181 6.23 -9.54 6.62
C ILE A 181 6.16 -10.83 5.79
N ILE A 182 7.28 -11.50 5.54
CA ILE A 182 7.31 -12.76 4.81
C ILE A 182 6.44 -13.80 5.55
N GLY A 183 6.57 -13.91 6.89
CA GLY A 183 5.76 -14.81 7.70
C GLY A 183 4.26 -14.55 7.61
N VAL A 184 3.84 -13.29 7.45
CA VAL A 184 2.43 -12.89 7.30
C VAL A 184 1.93 -13.15 5.87
N VAL A 185 2.74 -12.85 4.87
CA VAL A 185 2.33 -12.87 3.46
C VAL A 185 2.34 -14.27 2.86
N LEU A 186 3.24 -15.15 3.30
CA LEU A 186 3.28 -16.54 2.80
C LEU A 186 1.96 -17.29 3.00
N PRO A 187 1.32 -17.28 4.19
CA PRO A 187 -0.01 -17.87 4.34
C PRO A 187 -1.06 -17.25 3.41
N MET A 188 -1.03 -15.93 3.17
CA MET A 188 -1.97 -15.27 2.25
C MET A 188 -1.84 -15.85 0.82
N ILE A 189 -0.61 -16.07 0.36
CA ILE A 189 -0.35 -16.66 -0.96
C ILE A 189 -0.83 -18.11 -1.00
N LEU A 190 -0.45 -18.92 -0.01
CA LEU A 190 -0.76 -20.35 0.03
C LEU A 190 -2.26 -20.64 0.16
N HIS A 191 -3.03 -19.76 0.81
CA HIS A 191 -4.47 -19.91 0.96
C HIS A 191 -5.28 -19.15 -0.11
N SER A 192 -4.61 -18.61 -1.12
CA SER A 192 -5.29 -17.92 -2.22
C SER A 192 -6.24 -18.85 -2.99
N GLU A 193 -7.39 -18.33 -3.37
CA GLU A 193 -8.40 -19.04 -4.18
C GLU A 193 -7.86 -19.53 -5.53
N ILE A 194 -6.71 -19.01 -5.98
CA ILE A 194 -6.09 -19.43 -7.26
C ILE A 194 -5.57 -20.88 -7.21
N PHE A 195 -5.35 -21.41 -5.99
CA PHE A 195 -4.86 -22.78 -5.77
C PHE A 195 -5.96 -23.76 -5.34
N LYS A 196 -7.20 -23.29 -5.22
CA LYS A 196 -8.38 -24.11 -4.91
C LYS A 196 -9.15 -24.45 -6.18
#